data_a27ed5f7099800c30d4d8ad25beb03ab
#
_entry.id   a27ed5f7099800c30d4d8ad25beb03ab
#
_cell.length_a   1.000
_cell.length_b   1.000
_cell.length_c   1.000
_cell.angle_alpha   90.00
_cell.angle_beta   90.00
_cell.angle_gamma   90.00
#
_symmetry.space_group_name_H-M   'P 1'
#
loop_
_entity.id
_entity.type
_entity.pdbx_description
1 polymer ?
#
loop_
_entity_poly.entity_id
_entity_poly.type
_entity_poly.pdbx_seq_one_letter_code
_entity_poly.pdbx_strand_id
1 'polypeptide(L)'
;MSEYSFKENEYLVVGWAQGLMDTEEEDANGKKVNVQRPYYQLFVLSPVSSYKSDTYTACGLKAQKLKCASDAVWKNINPMEVCSLFFDEKKRVAMAVSTGEVVSLESVSL
;
A
#
# COMPACT_ATOMS: atom_id res chain seq x y z
N MET A 1 -10.27 -6.89 -23.40
CA MET A 1 -10.01 -6.83 -21.97
C MET A 1 -10.68 -5.58 -21.41
N SER A 2 -11.56 -5.76 -20.46
CA SER A 2 -12.15 -4.60 -19.80
C SER A 2 -11.16 -4.01 -18.83
N GLU A 3 -10.96 -2.71 -18.91
CA GLU A 3 -10.14 -1.99 -17.96
C GLU A 3 -10.97 -1.61 -16.75
N TYR A 4 -10.43 -1.84 -15.57
CA TYR A 4 -11.08 -1.39 -14.36
C TYR A 4 -10.77 0.10 -14.16
N SER A 5 -11.81 0.89 -13.94
CA SER A 5 -11.66 2.31 -13.65
C SER A 5 -11.59 2.51 -12.15
N PHE A 6 -10.42 2.92 -11.66
CA PHE A 6 -10.23 3.18 -10.23
C PHE A 6 -10.95 4.46 -9.84
N LYS A 7 -11.68 4.38 -8.74
CA LYS A 7 -12.25 5.56 -8.10
C LYS A 7 -11.23 6.15 -7.14
N GLU A 8 -11.52 7.33 -6.63
CA GLU A 8 -10.69 7.95 -5.61
C GLU A 8 -10.54 6.99 -4.43
N ASN A 9 -9.32 6.89 -3.90
CA ASN A 9 -8.94 6.01 -2.79
C ASN A 9 -8.98 4.51 -3.11
N GLU A 10 -9.15 4.13 -4.37
CA GLU A 10 -9.06 2.72 -4.77
C GLU A 10 -7.66 2.37 -5.24
N TYR A 11 -7.18 1.23 -4.79
CA TYR A 11 -5.85 0.72 -5.09
C TYR A 11 -5.95 -0.78 -5.37
N LEU A 12 -5.12 -1.25 -6.31
CA LEU A 12 -4.97 -2.69 -6.50
C LEU A 12 -3.92 -3.20 -5.51
N VAL A 13 -4.34 -4.02 -4.58
CA VAL A 13 -3.43 -4.60 -3.58
C VAL A 13 -2.77 -5.83 -4.18
N VAL A 14 -1.45 -5.81 -4.29
CA VAL A 14 -0.70 -6.91 -4.90
C VAL A 14 0.09 -7.72 -3.88
N GLY A 15 0.24 -7.23 -2.67
CA GLY A 15 0.93 -7.97 -1.63
C GLY A 15 1.07 -7.18 -0.34
N TRP A 16 1.68 -7.80 0.66
CA TRP A 16 1.94 -7.16 1.94
C TRP A 16 3.21 -7.75 2.54
N ALA A 17 3.78 -7.03 3.49
CA ALA A 17 4.94 -7.49 4.24
C ALA A 17 4.88 -7.01 5.68
N GLN A 18 5.44 -7.79 6.58
CA GLN A 18 5.62 -7.40 7.96
C GLN A 18 7.00 -7.87 8.42
N GLY A 19 7.55 -7.17 9.37
CA GLY A 19 8.86 -7.51 9.88
C GLY A 19 9.19 -6.69 11.12
N LEU A 20 10.44 -6.77 11.52
CA LEU A 20 10.96 -6.00 12.65
C LEU A 20 12.07 -5.09 12.14
N MET A 21 12.08 -3.86 12.64
CA MET A 21 13.15 -2.93 12.34
C MET A 21 13.82 -2.50 13.65
N ASP A 22 15.13 -2.30 13.61
CA ASP A 22 15.87 -1.79 14.74
C ASP A 22 15.73 -0.27 14.79
N THR A 23 15.33 0.25 15.94
CA THR A 23 15.24 1.68 16.17
C THR A 23 16.04 2.03 17.41
N GLU A 24 16.62 3.23 17.42
CA GLU A 24 17.30 3.75 18.58
C GLU A 24 16.34 4.65 19.33
N GLU A 25 16.07 4.30 20.58
CA GLU A 25 15.12 5.03 21.43
C GLU A 25 15.75 5.35 22.77
N GLU A 26 15.25 6.35 23.47
CA GLU A 26 15.68 6.67 24.82
C GLU A 26 14.84 5.95 25.84
N ASP A 27 15.49 5.36 26.85
CA ASP A 27 14.79 4.75 27.98
C ASP A 27 14.38 5.83 29.00
N ALA A 28 13.79 5.38 30.11
CA ALA A 28 13.33 6.29 31.17
C ALA A 28 14.46 7.13 31.81
N ASN A 29 15.71 6.67 31.65
CA ASN A 29 16.90 7.36 32.19
C ASN A 29 17.60 8.22 31.14
N GLY A 30 17.01 8.36 29.94
CA GLY A 30 17.62 9.12 28.86
C GLY A 30 18.73 8.40 28.12
N LYS A 31 18.92 7.11 28.41
CA LYS A 31 19.95 6.29 27.76
C LYS A 31 19.41 5.75 26.43
N LYS A 32 20.24 5.82 25.40
CA LYS A 32 19.87 5.27 24.08
C LYS A 32 19.95 3.77 24.10
N VAL A 33 18.90 3.12 23.67
CA VAL A 33 18.78 1.67 23.57
C VAL A 33 18.27 1.28 22.19
N ASN A 34 18.69 0.12 21.70
CA ASN A 34 18.16 -0.43 20.46
C ASN A 34 16.91 -1.24 20.77
N VAL A 35 15.83 -0.92 20.09
CA VAL A 35 14.54 -1.58 20.26
C VAL A 35 14.08 -2.09 18.91
N GLN A 36 13.54 -3.30 18.88
CA GLN A 36 12.91 -3.83 17.68
C GLN A 36 11.45 -3.43 17.65
N ARG A 37 11.04 -2.79 16.55
CA ARG A 37 9.66 -2.37 16.36
C ARG A 37 9.08 -3.08 15.15
N PRO A 38 7.85 -3.58 15.24
CA PRO A 38 7.20 -4.18 14.08
C PRO A 38 6.87 -3.12 13.05
N TYR A 39 6.96 -3.49 11.77
CA TYR A 39 6.49 -2.64 10.70
C TYR A 39 5.55 -3.45 9.81
N TYR A 40 4.62 -2.74 9.20
CA TYR A 40 3.59 -3.34 8.34
C TYR A 40 3.51 -2.53 7.06
N GLN A 41 3.52 -3.21 5.92
CA GLN A 41 3.55 -2.56 4.62
C GLN A 41 2.56 -3.22 3.68
N LEU A 42 1.95 -2.42 2.83
CA LEU A 42 1.06 -2.88 1.79
C LEU A 42 1.64 -2.47 0.44
N PHE A 43 1.72 -3.40 -0.49
CA PHE A 43 2.19 -3.13 -1.84
C PHE A 43 0.98 -2.98 -2.75
N VAL A 44 0.89 -1.83 -3.42
CA VAL A 44 -0.28 -1.48 -4.20
C VAL A 44 0.12 -0.89 -5.54
N LEU A 45 -0.82 -0.97 -6.49
CA LEU A 45 -0.76 -0.23 -7.74
C LEU A 45 -1.89 0.79 -7.74
N SER A 46 -1.59 1.99 -8.21
CA SER A 46 -2.59 3.04 -8.34
C SER A 46 -2.42 3.78 -9.66
N PRO A 47 -3.49 4.38 -10.19
CA PRO A 47 -3.40 5.11 -11.44
C PRO A 47 -2.45 6.30 -11.32
N VAL A 48 -1.67 6.51 -12.38
CA VAL A 48 -0.87 7.72 -12.53
C VAL A 48 -1.68 8.69 -13.39
N SER A 49 -1.76 9.93 -12.97
CA SER A 49 -2.38 10.96 -13.81
C SER A 49 -1.59 11.07 -15.10
N SER A 50 -2.30 10.95 -16.23
CA SER A 50 -1.65 11.08 -17.53
C SER A 50 -1.13 12.50 -17.68
N TYR A 51 0.17 12.60 -17.96
CA TYR A 51 0.86 13.89 -18.05
C TYR A 51 2.01 13.80 -19.04
N LYS A 52 2.17 14.83 -19.82
CA LYS A 52 3.28 14.90 -20.77
C LYS A 52 3.83 16.32 -20.78
N SER A 53 5.14 16.43 -20.62
CA SER A 53 5.89 17.68 -20.83
C SER A 53 7.11 17.38 -21.68
N ASP A 54 7.92 18.39 -21.94
CA ASP A 54 9.16 18.19 -22.72
C ASP A 54 10.16 17.30 -21.99
N THR A 55 10.03 17.17 -20.67
CA THR A 55 11.00 16.44 -19.84
C THR A 55 10.40 15.25 -19.10
N TYR A 56 9.08 15.05 -19.17
CA TYR A 56 8.43 14.00 -18.40
C TYR A 56 7.13 13.53 -19.05
N THR A 57 6.94 12.22 -19.08
CA THR A 57 5.70 11.61 -19.55
C THR A 57 5.28 10.52 -18.55
N ALA A 58 4.03 10.52 -18.14
CA ALA A 58 3.50 9.54 -17.21
C ALA A 58 2.12 9.05 -17.64
N CYS A 59 1.90 7.76 -17.53
CA CYS A 59 0.60 7.13 -17.75
C CYS A 59 0.59 5.75 -17.12
N GLY A 60 -0.60 5.15 -16.99
CA GLY A 60 -0.75 3.79 -16.49
C GLY A 60 -0.85 3.70 -14.98
N LEU A 61 -0.25 2.66 -14.42
CA LEU A 61 -0.27 2.39 -12.99
C LEU A 61 1.13 2.54 -12.42
N LYS A 62 1.21 3.01 -11.18
CA LYS A 62 2.48 3.10 -10.47
C LYS A 62 2.43 2.18 -9.25
N ALA A 63 3.58 1.59 -8.93
CA ALA A 63 3.74 0.77 -7.74
C ALA A 63 4.06 1.65 -6.54
N GLN A 64 3.45 1.34 -5.41
CA GLN A 64 3.69 2.06 -4.17
C GLN A 64 3.80 1.09 -3.01
N LYS A 65 4.58 1.50 -2.01
CA LYS A 65 4.68 0.83 -0.74
C LYS A 65 4.09 1.76 0.31
N LEU A 66 3.04 1.31 0.98
CA LEU A 66 2.33 2.12 1.96
C LEU A 66 2.52 1.53 3.34
N LYS A 67 2.74 2.39 4.33
CA LYS A 67 2.80 1.95 5.72
C LYS A 67 1.39 1.67 6.23
N CYS A 68 1.25 0.62 7.03
CA CYS A 68 -0.02 0.24 7.63
C CYS A 68 0.05 0.39 9.15
N ALA A 69 -1.10 0.65 9.75
CA ALA A 69 -1.19 0.79 11.20
C ALA A 69 -1.00 -0.56 11.92
N SER A 70 -1.43 -1.66 11.29
CA SER A 70 -1.30 -3.00 11.85
C SER A 70 -1.50 -4.04 10.76
N ASP A 71 -1.34 -5.31 11.10
CA ASP A 71 -1.60 -6.43 10.20
C ASP A 71 -3.10 -6.64 9.92
N ALA A 72 -3.96 -6.04 10.72
CA ALA A 72 -5.40 -6.15 10.52
C ALA A 72 -5.85 -5.58 9.17
N VAL A 73 -5.03 -4.70 8.57
CA VAL A 73 -5.35 -4.07 7.30
C VAL A 73 -5.55 -5.11 6.19
N TRP A 74 -4.74 -6.17 6.16
CA TRP A 74 -4.82 -7.16 5.07
C TRP A 74 -5.46 -8.48 5.45
N LYS A 75 -5.92 -8.65 6.69
CA LYS A 75 -6.47 -9.95 7.12
C LYS A 75 -7.72 -10.38 6.40
N ASN A 76 -8.49 -9.42 5.90
CA ASN A 76 -9.76 -9.69 5.23
C ASN A 76 -9.69 -9.44 3.72
N ILE A 77 -8.50 -9.27 3.18
CA ILE A 77 -8.32 -9.04 1.75
C ILE A 77 -7.31 -10.03 1.20
N ASN A 78 -7.41 -10.31 -0.10
CA ASN A 78 -6.50 -11.19 -0.79
C ASN A 78 -5.70 -10.41 -1.82
N PRO A 79 -4.50 -10.88 -2.20
CA PRO A 79 -3.75 -10.24 -3.28
C PRO A 79 -4.58 -10.17 -4.56
N MET A 80 -4.36 -9.12 -5.33
CA MET A 80 -5.06 -8.81 -6.57
C MET A 80 -6.48 -8.29 -6.41
N GLU A 81 -6.91 -7.97 -5.20
CA GLU A 81 -8.18 -7.29 -4.97
C GLU A 81 -8.01 -5.77 -5.08
N VAL A 82 -9.01 -5.13 -5.66
CA VAL A 82 -9.11 -3.67 -5.62
C VAL A 82 -9.78 -3.28 -4.32
N CYS A 83 -9.10 -2.44 -3.55
CA CYS A 83 -9.56 -2.04 -2.22
C CYS A 83 -9.63 -0.53 -2.08
N SER A 84 -10.60 -0.07 -1.30
CA SER A 84 -10.62 1.32 -0.83
C SER A 84 -9.76 1.38 0.42
N LEU A 85 -8.81 2.30 0.44
CA LEU A 85 -7.89 2.46 1.56
C LEU A 85 -8.24 3.72 2.34
N PHE A 86 -8.24 3.59 3.65
CA PHE A 86 -8.52 4.70 4.56
C PHE A 86 -7.28 4.92 5.43
N PHE A 87 -6.83 6.17 5.49
CA PHE A 87 -5.59 6.55 6.15
C PHE A 87 -5.87 7.20 7.48
N ASP A 88 -4.98 6.98 8.44
CA ASP A 88 -5.06 7.66 9.73
C ASP A 88 -4.37 9.04 9.67
N GLU A 89 -4.34 9.74 10.80
CA GLU A 89 -3.73 11.07 10.87
C GLU A 89 -2.22 11.07 10.64
N LYS A 90 -1.57 9.90 10.78
CA LYS A 90 -0.14 9.71 10.50
C LYS A 90 0.12 9.25 9.07
N LYS A 91 -0.90 9.28 8.23
CA LYS A 91 -0.84 8.86 6.82
C LYS A 91 -0.51 7.37 6.64
N ARG A 92 -0.83 6.55 7.62
CA ARG A 92 -0.71 5.09 7.52
C ARG A 92 -2.08 4.52 7.12
N VAL A 93 -2.05 3.41 6.38
CA VAL A 93 -3.30 2.72 6.05
C VAL A 93 -3.89 2.14 7.34
N ALA A 94 -5.06 2.62 7.73
CA ALA A 94 -5.75 2.16 8.93
C ALA A 94 -6.75 1.06 8.62
N MET A 95 -7.33 1.06 7.41
CA MET A 95 -8.33 0.09 7.01
C MET A 95 -8.32 -0.07 5.50
N ALA A 96 -8.51 -1.30 5.04
CA ALA A 96 -8.70 -1.61 3.63
C ALA A 96 -10.01 -2.36 3.49
N VAL A 97 -10.83 -1.94 2.53
CA VAL A 97 -12.13 -2.55 2.27
C VAL A 97 -12.16 -2.99 0.82
N SER A 98 -12.37 -4.30 0.60
CA SER A 98 -12.44 -4.83 -0.75
C SER A 98 -13.67 -4.30 -1.47
N THR A 99 -13.48 -3.89 -2.72
CA THR A 99 -14.60 -3.46 -3.58
C THR A 99 -15.32 -4.65 -4.22
N GLY A 100 -14.76 -5.86 -4.07
CA GLY A 100 -15.27 -7.05 -4.73
C GLY A 100 -14.64 -7.32 -6.09
N GLU A 101 -13.85 -6.38 -6.61
CA GLU A 101 -13.15 -6.56 -7.89
C GLU A 101 -11.81 -7.24 -7.65
N VAL A 102 -11.56 -8.29 -8.44
CA VAL A 102 -10.30 -9.03 -8.41
C VAL A 102 -9.72 -8.97 -9.81
N VAL A 103 -8.44 -8.60 -9.88
CA VAL A 103 -7.71 -8.59 -11.15
C VAL A 103 -6.98 -9.91 -11.30
N SER A 104 -7.32 -10.66 -12.35
CA SER A 104 -6.69 -11.95 -12.61
C SER A 104 -5.35 -11.76 -13.30
N LEU A 105 -4.35 -12.52 -12.86
CA LEU A 105 -3.05 -12.55 -13.54
C LEU A 105 -3.18 -13.09 -14.96
N GLU A 106 -4.21 -13.88 -15.23
CA GLU A 106 -4.47 -14.41 -16.58
C GLU A 106 -4.88 -13.30 -17.55
N SER A 107 -5.41 -12.19 -17.05
CA SER A 107 -5.76 -11.05 -17.88
C SER A 107 -4.60 -10.09 -18.08
N VAL A 108 -3.45 -10.36 -17.49
CA VAL A 108 -2.25 -9.53 -17.63
C VAL A 108 -1.38 -10.15 -18.70
N SER A 109 -1.11 -9.39 -19.74
CA SER A 109 -0.23 -9.81 -20.82
C SER A 109 1.21 -9.51 -20.40
N LEU A 110 1.99 -10.55 -20.25
CA LEU A 110 3.40 -10.43 -19.87
C LEU A 110 4.30 -10.49 -21.12
#